data_602d34083be3bac845dda8893fa000da
#
_entry.id   602d34083be3bac845dda8893fa000da
#
_cell.length_a   1.000
_cell.length_b   1.000
_cell.length_c   1.000
_cell.angle_alpha   90.00
_cell.angle_beta   90.00
_cell.angle_gamma   90.00
#
_symmetry.space_group_name_H-M   'P 1'
#
loop_
_entity.id
_entity.type
_entity.pdbx_description
1 polymer ?
#
loop_
_entity_poly.entity_id
_entity_poly.type
_entity_poly.pdbx_seq_one_letter_code
_entity_poly.pdbx_strand_id
1 'polypeptide(L)'
;MRLLLAAVLAAVTPGQIVAKLNAQRVANGIPGGIALNGSWTTGCEHHVRYEELNGIPWTHQETPGRPGFTKDGQLAGAGGDQSYTSGWESGNPFENLPLHMATLMAPGLMQIGAYESGRRVCMEIAMGYGRQFASDTLFTYPGNGRSGVVTSQTVHGEWPASPGDVVGLPQGRTTGPTIYVFSVGPWQFAGPLHLTDAKLRGPHGPVTIRVVDAAQHPKLKPYVSPGAYFFIPVSPLAPHTRYTATVTVAGDNDSQTKTWSFTTV
;
A
#
# COMPACT_ATOMS: atom_id res chain seq x y z
N MET A 1 1.00 38.40 -28.69
CA MET A 1 0.22 37.16 -28.60
C MET A 1 1.19 36.05 -28.19
N ARG A 2 1.25 35.70 -26.88
CA ARG A 2 2.11 34.62 -26.38
C ARG A 2 1.32 33.32 -26.52
N LEU A 3 1.77 32.44 -27.41
CA LEU A 3 1.30 31.05 -27.42
C LEU A 3 1.77 30.38 -26.13
N LEU A 4 0.85 30.11 -25.23
CA LEU A 4 1.05 29.14 -24.15
C LEU A 4 1.05 27.74 -24.81
N LEU A 5 2.23 27.16 -25.04
CA LEU A 5 2.33 25.72 -25.24
C LEU A 5 1.90 25.06 -23.94
N ALA A 6 0.68 24.55 -23.89
CA ALA A 6 0.30 23.59 -22.87
C ALA A 6 1.15 22.33 -23.13
N ALA A 7 2.12 22.05 -22.28
CA ALA A 7 2.79 20.76 -22.28
C ALA A 7 1.71 19.71 -21.95
N VAL A 8 1.35 18.90 -22.93
CA VAL A 8 0.56 17.70 -22.70
C VAL A 8 1.51 16.77 -21.96
N LEU A 9 1.35 16.70 -20.65
CA LEU A 9 2.06 15.70 -19.84
C LEU A 9 1.65 14.33 -20.39
N ALA A 10 2.63 13.55 -20.82
CA ALA A 10 2.37 12.22 -21.35
C ALA A 10 1.88 11.33 -20.21
N ALA A 11 0.74 10.66 -20.39
CA ALA A 11 0.23 9.71 -19.39
C ALA A 11 1.30 8.65 -19.06
N VAL A 12 1.40 8.30 -17.79
CA VAL A 12 2.35 7.27 -17.32
C VAL A 12 1.91 5.92 -17.89
N THR A 13 2.81 5.24 -18.59
CA THR A 13 2.49 3.93 -19.16
C THR A 13 2.43 2.84 -18.07
N PRO A 14 1.68 1.75 -18.28
CA PRO A 14 1.66 0.61 -17.36
C PRO A 14 3.05 0.08 -16.98
N GLY A 15 3.98 0.01 -17.93
CA GLY A 15 5.36 -0.38 -17.67
C GLY A 15 6.11 0.62 -16.77
N GLN A 16 5.86 1.92 -16.93
CA GLN A 16 6.44 2.95 -16.05
C GLN A 16 5.85 2.89 -14.64
N ILE A 17 4.56 2.59 -14.48
CA ILE A 17 3.92 2.37 -13.18
C ILE A 17 4.64 1.23 -12.44
N VAL A 18 4.80 0.08 -13.09
CA VAL A 18 5.50 -1.08 -12.51
C VAL A 18 6.96 -0.77 -12.19
N ALA A 19 7.66 -0.01 -13.04
CA ALA A 19 9.03 0.40 -12.79
C ALA A 19 9.15 1.30 -11.55
N LYS A 20 8.24 2.29 -11.40
CA LYS A 20 8.18 3.17 -10.22
C LYS A 20 7.88 2.39 -8.94
N LEU A 21 6.91 1.47 -8.98
CA LEU A 21 6.59 0.62 -7.84
C LEU A 21 7.78 -0.27 -7.45
N ASN A 22 8.44 -0.92 -8.40
CA ASN A 22 9.64 -1.72 -8.17
C ASN A 22 10.77 -0.88 -7.55
N ALA A 23 11.00 0.32 -8.07
CA ALA A 23 12.01 1.23 -7.52
C ALA A 23 11.70 1.62 -6.07
N GLN A 24 10.43 1.93 -5.75
CA GLN A 24 9.99 2.23 -4.39
C GLN A 24 10.21 1.04 -3.44
N ARG A 25 9.87 -0.16 -3.87
CA ARG A 25 10.09 -1.40 -3.10
C ARG A 25 11.56 -1.63 -2.81
N VAL A 26 12.40 -1.64 -3.84
CA VAL A 26 13.87 -1.84 -3.72
C VAL A 26 14.51 -0.78 -2.82
N ALA A 27 14.11 0.48 -2.96
CA ALA A 27 14.59 1.57 -2.11
C ALA A 27 14.26 1.38 -0.62
N ASN A 28 13.32 0.51 -0.29
CA ASN A 28 12.93 0.15 1.08
C ASN A 28 13.41 -1.26 1.49
N GLY A 29 14.26 -1.90 0.68
CA GLY A 29 14.76 -3.26 0.94
C GLY A 29 13.71 -4.35 0.76
N ILE A 30 12.56 -4.04 0.15
CA ILE A 30 11.52 -4.99 -0.21
C ILE A 30 11.85 -5.58 -1.59
N PRO A 31 11.68 -6.89 -1.84
CA PRO A 31 11.96 -7.46 -3.15
C PRO A 31 11.22 -6.74 -4.28
N GLY A 32 11.97 -6.28 -5.28
CA GLY A 32 11.44 -5.81 -6.56
C GLY A 32 11.14 -6.98 -7.51
N GLY A 33 11.16 -6.68 -8.83
CA GLY A 33 10.94 -7.70 -9.85
C GLY A 33 9.48 -8.08 -10.03
N ILE A 34 8.55 -7.19 -9.66
CA ILE A 34 7.15 -7.31 -10.06
C ILE A 34 7.07 -7.20 -11.57
N ALA A 35 6.42 -8.16 -12.22
CA ALA A 35 6.17 -8.15 -13.65
C ALA A 35 4.79 -7.55 -13.98
N LEU A 36 4.71 -6.86 -15.12
CA LEU A 36 3.43 -6.43 -15.67
C LEU A 36 2.72 -7.62 -16.33
N ASN A 37 1.47 -7.86 -15.95
CA ASN A 37 0.59 -8.82 -16.60
C ASN A 37 -0.29 -8.10 -17.61
N GLY A 38 -0.14 -8.42 -18.90
CA GLY A 38 -0.85 -7.72 -19.98
C GLY A 38 -2.37 -7.93 -19.94
N SER A 39 -2.85 -9.13 -19.64
CA SER A 39 -4.29 -9.41 -19.57
C SER A 39 -4.96 -8.68 -18.38
N TRP A 40 -4.29 -8.60 -17.24
CA TRP A 40 -4.79 -7.84 -16.09
C TRP A 40 -4.73 -6.33 -16.34
N THR A 41 -3.72 -5.87 -17.09
CA THR A 41 -3.64 -4.46 -17.54
C THR A 41 -4.83 -4.11 -18.42
N THR A 42 -5.20 -4.99 -19.37
CA THR A 42 -6.41 -4.82 -20.18
C THR A 42 -7.68 -4.80 -19.31
N GLY A 43 -7.76 -5.66 -18.29
CA GLY A 43 -8.85 -5.62 -17.30
C GLY A 43 -8.92 -4.28 -16.59
N CYS A 44 -7.78 -3.75 -16.12
CA CYS A 44 -7.70 -2.42 -15.50
C CYS A 44 -8.11 -1.30 -16.46
N GLU A 45 -7.71 -1.35 -17.74
CA GLU A 45 -8.12 -0.39 -18.77
C GLU A 45 -9.63 -0.41 -18.96
N HIS A 46 -10.24 -1.59 -19.10
CA HIS A 46 -11.69 -1.75 -19.20
C HIS A 46 -12.41 -1.20 -17.97
N HIS A 47 -11.90 -1.48 -16.77
CA HIS A 47 -12.47 -0.99 -15.53
C HIS A 47 -12.45 0.53 -15.43
N VAL A 48 -11.31 1.15 -15.69
CA VAL A 48 -11.19 2.62 -15.74
C VAL A 48 -12.13 3.22 -16.81
N ARG A 49 -12.24 2.56 -17.96
CA ARG A 49 -13.19 2.98 -19.01
C ARG A 49 -14.66 2.90 -18.57
N TYR A 50 -15.02 1.83 -17.82
CA TYR A 50 -16.36 1.75 -17.22
C TYR A 50 -16.62 2.91 -16.27
N GLU A 51 -15.69 3.25 -15.40
CA GLU A 51 -15.79 4.38 -14.47
C GLU A 51 -15.97 5.71 -15.22
N GLU A 52 -15.20 5.94 -16.29
CA GLU A 52 -15.30 7.13 -17.13
C GLU A 52 -16.68 7.26 -17.77
N LEU A 53 -17.17 6.20 -18.43
CA LEU A 53 -18.44 6.19 -19.13
C LEU A 53 -19.64 6.39 -18.21
N ASN A 54 -19.51 6.03 -16.94
CA ASN A 54 -20.57 6.14 -15.95
C ASN A 54 -20.39 7.35 -15.00
N GLY A 55 -19.36 8.18 -15.19
CA GLY A 55 -19.06 9.33 -14.34
C GLY A 55 -18.74 8.95 -12.88
N ILE A 56 -18.22 7.73 -12.65
CA ILE A 56 -17.85 7.22 -11.32
C ILE A 56 -16.39 7.59 -11.05
N PRO A 57 -16.06 8.21 -9.91
CA PRO A 57 -14.67 8.54 -9.60
C PRO A 57 -13.80 7.29 -9.34
N TRP A 58 -14.33 6.32 -8.61
CA TRP A 58 -13.73 4.99 -8.37
C TRP A 58 -14.79 4.00 -7.90
N THR A 59 -14.59 2.71 -8.17
CA THR A 59 -15.45 1.62 -7.67
C THR A 59 -14.69 0.30 -7.67
N HIS A 60 -15.11 -0.65 -6.82
CA HIS A 60 -14.67 -2.04 -6.91
C HIS A 60 -15.67 -2.92 -7.68
N GLN A 61 -16.76 -2.35 -8.19
CA GLN A 61 -17.83 -3.11 -8.82
C GLN A 61 -18.29 -2.48 -10.11
N GLU A 62 -18.47 -3.31 -11.12
CA GLU A 62 -19.17 -2.96 -12.32
C GLU A 62 -20.58 -3.59 -12.32
N THR A 63 -21.58 -2.86 -12.80
CA THR A 63 -22.94 -3.37 -12.93
C THR A 63 -23.18 -3.87 -14.34
N PRO A 64 -23.50 -5.14 -14.56
CA PRO A 64 -23.85 -5.67 -15.89
C PRO A 64 -24.93 -4.83 -16.58
N GLY A 65 -24.75 -4.61 -17.87
CA GLY A 65 -25.66 -3.81 -18.67
C GLY A 65 -25.42 -2.29 -18.67
N ARG A 66 -24.54 -1.77 -17.80
CA ARG A 66 -24.09 -0.38 -17.89
C ARG A 66 -23.06 -0.17 -19.00
N PRO A 67 -22.93 1.04 -19.56
CA PRO A 67 -21.90 1.35 -20.56
C PRO A 67 -20.50 0.94 -20.09
N GLY A 68 -19.75 0.27 -20.95
CA GLY A 68 -18.37 -0.15 -20.67
C GLY A 68 -18.21 -1.38 -19.77
N PHE A 69 -19.32 -1.99 -19.30
CA PHE A 69 -19.22 -3.24 -18.54
C PHE A 69 -18.48 -4.32 -19.32
N THR A 70 -17.47 -4.93 -18.67
CA THR A 70 -16.79 -6.12 -19.16
C THR A 70 -16.51 -7.08 -18.02
N LYS A 71 -16.36 -8.39 -18.32
CA LYS A 71 -16.07 -9.39 -17.26
C LYS A 71 -14.66 -9.22 -16.67
N ASP A 72 -13.69 -8.92 -17.51
CA ASP A 72 -12.31 -8.68 -17.09
C ASP A 72 -12.16 -7.34 -16.34
N GLY A 73 -12.88 -6.28 -16.77
CA GLY A 73 -12.97 -5.04 -16.02
C GLY A 73 -13.59 -5.24 -14.62
N GLN A 74 -14.69 -6.00 -14.53
CA GLN A 74 -15.29 -6.36 -13.25
C GLN A 74 -14.31 -7.13 -12.34
N LEU A 75 -13.52 -8.06 -12.90
CA LEU A 75 -12.52 -8.80 -12.13
C LEU A 75 -11.39 -7.88 -11.65
N ALA A 76 -10.90 -6.99 -12.51
CA ALA A 76 -9.87 -6.03 -12.16
C ALA A 76 -10.35 -5.03 -11.08
N GLY A 77 -11.60 -4.56 -11.18
CA GLY A 77 -12.20 -3.71 -10.15
C GLY A 77 -12.35 -4.42 -8.80
N ALA A 78 -12.82 -5.67 -8.81
CA ALA A 78 -13.08 -6.44 -7.60
C ALA A 78 -11.79 -6.93 -6.91
N GLY A 79 -10.74 -7.24 -7.67
CA GLY A 79 -9.48 -7.80 -7.18
C GLY A 79 -8.32 -6.81 -7.14
N GLY A 80 -8.56 -5.54 -7.47
CA GLY A 80 -7.52 -4.52 -7.59
C GLY A 80 -7.59 -3.41 -6.56
N ASP A 81 -6.48 -2.70 -6.44
CA ASP A 81 -6.40 -1.42 -5.75
C ASP A 81 -6.90 -0.30 -6.68
N GLN A 82 -7.88 0.47 -6.21
CA GLN A 82 -8.50 1.57 -6.96
C GLN A 82 -8.20 2.91 -6.29
N SER A 83 -7.93 3.94 -7.09
CA SER A 83 -7.70 5.29 -6.57
C SER A 83 -8.22 6.36 -7.53
N TYR A 84 -8.62 7.49 -6.97
CA TYR A 84 -8.99 8.70 -7.69
C TYR A 84 -8.18 9.89 -7.20
N THR A 85 -6.92 9.95 -7.62
CA THR A 85 -5.92 10.92 -7.16
C THR A 85 -5.11 11.50 -8.33
N SER A 86 -3.96 12.09 -8.04
CA SER A 86 -3.05 12.64 -9.05
C SER A 86 -2.31 11.62 -9.92
N GLY A 87 -2.51 10.32 -9.66
CA GLY A 87 -1.84 9.25 -10.42
C GLY A 87 -0.34 9.10 -10.15
N TRP A 88 0.27 8.13 -10.85
CA TRP A 88 1.68 7.76 -10.70
C TRP A 88 2.68 8.81 -11.18
N GLU A 89 2.25 9.82 -11.91
CA GLU A 89 3.12 10.91 -12.32
C GLU A 89 3.66 11.68 -11.11
N SER A 90 2.77 11.95 -10.14
CA SER A 90 3.09 12.71 -8.93
C SER A 90 3.69 11.85 -7.79
N GLY A 91 3.72 10.53 -7.94
CA GLY A 91 4.18 9.58 -6.93
C GLY A 91 3.26 8.37 -6.85
N ASN A 92 3.39 7.57 -5.79
CA ASN A 92 2.49 6.44 -5.57
C ASN A 92 1.12 6.97 -5.07
N PRO A 93 0.02 6.79 -5.85
CA PRO A 93 -1.30 7.31 -5.49
C PRO A 93 -1.92 6.62 -4.27
N PHE A 94 -1.33 5.53 -3.80
CA PHE A 94 -1.78 4.75 -2.66
C PHE A 94 -0.99 5.03 -1.37
N GLU A 95 -0.01 5.95 -1.39
CA GLU A 95 0.89 6.22 -0.26
C GLU A 95 0.16 6.51 1.05
N ASN A 96 -1.00 7.17 0.98
CA ASN A 96 -1.84 7.52 2.14
C ASN A 96 -3.02 6.56 2.36
N LEU A 97 -3.02 5.41 1.69
CA LEU A 97 -4.06 4.40 1.77
C LEU A 97 -3.48 3.10 2.35
N PRO A 98 -3.53 2.92 3.68
CA PRO A 98 -2.83 1.83 4.36
C PRO A 98 -3.14 0.43 3.87
N LEU A 99 -4.37 0.09 3.51
CA LEU A 99 -4.69 -1.26 2.98
C LEU A 99 -4.05 -1.47 1.62
N HIS A 100 -4.23 -0.52 0.70
CA HIS A 100 -3.68 -0.59 -0.65
C HIS A 100 -2.15 -0.58 -0.64
N MET A 101 -1.56 0.23 0.23
CA MET A 101 -0.12 0.27 0.37
C MET A 101 0.43 -1.05 0.94
N ALA A 102 -0.28 -1.68 1.88
CA ALA A 102 0.10 -2.98 2.41
C ALA A 102 0.10 -4.08 1.33
N THR A 103 -0.84 -4.05 0.39
CA THR A 103 -0.89 -4.99 -0.73
C THR A 103 0.25 -4.76 -1.71
N LEU A 104 0.50 -3.52 -2.12
CA LEU A 104 1.54 -3.16 -3.09
C LEU A 104 2.96 -3.35 -2.55
N MET A 105 3.16 -3.20 -1.23
CA MET A 105 4.45 -3.42 -0.58
C MET A 105 4.63 -4.85 -0.07
N ALA A 106 3.61 -5.72 -0.11
CA ALA A 106 3.75 -7.10 0.34
C ALA A 106 4.88 -7.83 -0.41
N PRO A 107 5.87 -8.41 0.30
CA PRO A 107 7.06 -9.00 -0.34
C PRO A 107 6.75 -10.14 -1.29
N GLY A 108 5.61 -10.83 -1.08
CA GLY A 108 5.12 -11.93 -1.90
C GLY A 108 4.60 -11.54 -3.28
N LEU A 109 4.37 -10.25 -3.55
CA LEU A 109 3.81 -9.77 -4.82
C LEU A 109 4.83 -9.92 -5.96
N MET A 110 4.40 -10.53 -7.09
CA MET A 110 5.23 -10.85 -8.25
C MET A 110 4.66 -10.31 -9.57
N GLN A 111 3.36 -10.16 -9.68
CA GLN A 111 2.70 -9.70 -10.91
C GLN A 111 1.57 -8.74 -10.58
N ILE A 112 1.34 -7.77 -11.46
CA ILE A 112 0.21 -6.85 -11.38
C ILE A 112 -0.29 -6.50 -12.78
N GLY A 113 -1.59 -6.18 -12.89
CA GLY A 113 -2.11 -5.31 -13.95
C GLY A 113 -2.04 -3.86 -13.49
N ALA A 114 -1.81 -2.93 -14.38
CA ALA A 114 -1.76 -1.51 -14.03
C ALA A 114 -2.26 -0.64 -15.17
N TYR A 115 -3.13 0.31 -14.86
CA TYR A 115 -3.60 1.31 -15.82
C TYR A 115 -4.03 2.58 -15.10
N GLU A 116 -3.77 3.73 -15.72
CA GLU A 116 -4.30 5.00 -15.25
C GLU A 116 -4.82 5.85 -16.41
N SER A 117 -5.90 6.60 -16.17
CA SER A 117 -6.42 7.62 -17.05
C SER A 117 -6.94 8.81 -16.25
N GLY A 118 -6.37 9.97 -16.50
CA GLY A 118 -6.66 11.16 -15.73
C GLY A 118 -6.35 10.97 -14.24
N ARG A 119 -7.41 10.91 -13.41
CA ARG A 119 -7.28 10.71 -11.97
C ARG A 119 -7.62 9.29 -11.52
N ARG A 120 -8.03 8.43 -12.43
CA ARG A 120 -8.40 7.04 -12.13
C ARG A 120 -7.19 6.14 -12.26
N VAL A 121 -6.95 5.35 -11.25
CA VAL A 121 -5.86 4.38 -11.20
C VAL A 121 -6.45 3.04 -10.81
N CYS A 122 -6.13 2.01 -11.59
CA CYS A 122 -6.44 0.62 -11.29
C CYS A 122 -5.15 -0.20 -11.26
N MET A 123 -4.96 -0.99 -10.20
CA MET A 123 -3.86 -1.94 -10.06
C MET A 123 -4.42 -3.30 -9.67
N GLU A 124 -4.58 -4.22 -10.63
CA GLU A 124 -5.05 -5.58 -10.34
C GLU A 124 -3.92 -6.40 -9.70
N ILE A 125 -4.18 -6.94 -8.51
CA ILE A 125 -3.17 -7.56 -7.65
C ILE A 125 -3.58 -8.93 -7.09
N ALA A 126 -4.87 -9.26 -7.04
CA ALA A 126 -5.41 -10.36 -6.25
C ALA A 126 -4.73 -11.72 -6.50
N MET A 127 -4.36 -12.02 -7.74
CA MET A 127 -3.68 -13.25 -8.12
C MET A 127 -2.16 -13.09 -8.29
N GLY A 128 -1.62 -11.92 -7.93
CA GLY A 128 -0.23 -11.55 -8.18
C GLY A 128 0.79 -12.08 -7.16
N TYR A 129 0.33 -12.69 -6.08
CA TYR A 129 1.19 -13.20 -5.01
C TYR A 129 1.67 -14.62 -5.31
N GLY A 130 2.91 -14.94 -4.97
CA GLY A 130 3.47 -16.27 -5.20
C GLY A 130 4.94 -16.43 -4.86
N ARG A 131 5.63 -15.33 -4.49
CA ARG A 131 7.04 -15.41 -4.11
C ARG A 131 7.20 -16.19 -2.82
N GLN A 132 8.05 -17.20 -2.87
CA GLN A 132 8.42 -18.02 -1.72
C GLN A 132 9.69 -17.48 -1.06
N PHE A 133 9.77 -17.62 0.26
CA PHE A 133 10.92 -17.25 1.07
C PHE A 133 11.42 -18.48 1.81
N ALA A 134 12.72 -18.77 1.66
CA ALA A 134 13.34 -19.95 2.27
C ALA A 134 13.57 -19.81 3.77
N SER A 135 13.58 -18.58 4.29
CA SER A 135 13.78 -18.28 5.71
C SER A 135 12.81 -17.20 6.18
N ASP A 136 12.52 -17.24 7.46
CA ASP A 136 11.69 -16.25 8.12
C ASP A 136 12.38 -14.89 8.10
N THR A 137 11.66 -13.89 7.64
CA THR A 137 12.20 -12.55 7.42
C THR A 137 11.14 -11.47 7.69
N LEU A 138 11.56 -10.38 8.33
CA LEU A 138 10.75 -9.17 8.48
C LEU A 138 11.21 -8.10 7.49
N PHE A 139 10.33 -7.69 6.59
CA PHE A 139 10.49 -6.52 5.73
C PHE A 139 9.76 -5.32 6.33
N THR A 140 10.21 -4.12 6.04
CA THR A 140 9.64 -2.88 6.61
C THR A 140 9.50 -1.79 5.56
N TYR A 141 8.47 -0.97 5.73
CA TYR A 141 8.28 0.27 5.00
C TYR A 141 7.87 1.38 5.99
N PRO A 142 8.62 2.51 6.10
CA PRO A 142 9.89 2.79 5.43
C PRO A 142 10.97 1.76 5.75
N GLY A 143 11.89 1.53 4.78
CA GLY A 143 13.03 0.61 4.94
C GLY A 143 14.11 1.16 5.88
N ASN A 144 15.03 0.29 6.30
CA ASN A 144 16.13 0.70 7.16
C ASN A 144 17.07 1.70 6.46
N GLY A 145 17.38 2.80 7.14
CA GLY A 145 18.21 3.88 6.62
C GLY A 145 17.51 4.80 5.62
N ARG A 146 16.23 4.58 5.33
CA ARG A 146 15.49 5.42 4.38
C ARG A 146 15.43 6.86 4.85
N SER A 147 15.73 7.80 3.96
CA SER A 147 15.55 9.25 4.13
C SER A 147 14.41 9.76 3.25
N GLY A 148 13.97 10.98 3.50
CA GLY A 148 12.91 11.60 2.72
C GLY A 148 11.50 11.05 3.03
N VAL A 149 11.31 10.47 4.21
CA VAL A 149 9.99 10.00 4.65
C VAL A 149 9.12 11.21 5.00
N VAL A 150 7.89 11.25 4.51
CA VAL A 150 6.96 12.35 4.82
C VAL A 150 6.74 12.48 6.33
N THR A 151 6.53 13.71 6.80
CA THR A 151 6.29 13.96 8.23
C THR A 151 4.86 13.64 8.65
N SER A 152 3.93 13.67 7.69
CA SER A 152 2.50 13.50 7.98
C SER A 152 1.75 12.90 6.80
N GLN A 153 0.61 12.31 7.14
CA GLN A 153 -0.42 11.89 6.19
C GLN A 153 -1.80 12.23 6.74
N THR A 154 -2.79 12.34 5.86
CA THR A 154 -4.20 12.43 6.25
C THR A 154 -4.80 11.05 6.26
N VAL A 155 -5.54 10.70 7.31
CA VAL A 155 -6.32 9.47 7.36
C VAL A 155 -7.45 9.57 6.34
N HIS A 156 -7.41 8.73 5.32
CA HIS A 156 -8.46 8.60 4.32
C HIS A 156 -9.38 7.42 4.63
N GLY A 157 -10.63 7.50 4.18
CA GLY A 157 -11.50 6.35 4.16
C GLY A 157 -11.03 5.37 3.09
N GLU A 158 -10.96 4.10 3.46
CA GLU A 158 -10.70 2.98 2.54
C GLU A 158 -11.86 2.01 2.58
N TRP A 159 -12.11 1.38 1.47
CA TRP A 159 -13.09 0.30 1.41
C TRP A 159 -12.36 -1.05 1.58
N PRO A 160 -12.91 -2.01 2.31
CA PRO A 160 -14.22 -2.04 2.98
C PRO A 160 -14.22 -1.44 4.40
N ALA A 161 -13.07 -1.10 4.95
CA ALA A 161 -12.94 -0.49 6.26
C ALA A 161 -11.67 0.36 6.33
N SER A 162 -11.77 1.55 6.87
CA SER A 162 -10.61 2.41 7.12
C SER A 162 -9.79 1.88 8.30
N PRO A 163 -8.52 1.55 8.11
CA PRO A 163 -7.64 1.14 9.22
C PRO A 163 -7.54 2.18 10.32
N GLY A 164 -7.56 3.46 9.96
CA GLY A 164 -7.56 4.54 10.94
C GLY A 164 -8.76 4.48 11.87
N ASP A 165 -9.96 4.29 11.33
CA ASP A 165 -11.19 4.25 12.11
C ASP A 165 -11.20 3.09 13.13
N VAL A 166 -10.68 1.91 12.75
CA VAL A 166 -10.65 0.74 13.65
C VAL A 166 -9.70 0.92 14.84
N VAL A 167 -8.77 1.87 14.77
CA VAL A 167 -7.82 2.19 15.87
C VAL A 167 -8.05 3.58 16.47
N GLY A 168 -9.20 4.20 16.20
CA GLY A 168 -9.61 5.47 16.79
C GLY A 168 -8.89 6.70 16.21
N LEU A 169 -8.49 6.63 14.94
CA LEU A 169 -7.95 7.73 14.16
C LEU A 169 -8.95 8.07 13.03
N PRO A 170 -9.90 8.97 13.26
CA PRO A 170 -10.99 9.21 12.33
C PRO A 170 -10.50 9.81 11.02
N GLN A 171 -11.28 9.59 9.96
CA GLN A 171 -11.05 10.17 8.64
C GLN A 171 -10.89 11.70 8.71
N GLY A 172 -9.96 12.23 7.92
CA GLY A 172 -9.58 13.65 7.91
C GLY A 172 -8.54 14.03 8.98
N ARG A 173 -8.22 13.16 9.94
CA ARG A 173 -7.16 13.41 10.92
C ARG A 173 -5.79 13.42 10.26
N THR A 174 -4.96 14.38 10.62
CA THR A 174 -3.54 14.40 10.25
C THR A 174 -2.73 13.61 11.29
N THR A 175 -1.97 12.62 10.82
CA THR A 175 -1.13 11.70 11.61
C THR A 175 0.30 11.74 11.11
N GLY A 176 1.22 11.01 11.72
CA GLY A 176 2.47 10.64 11.07
C GLY A 176 2.24 9.60 9.94
N PRO A 177 3.28 9.27 9.15
CA PRO A 177 3.18 8.28 8.09
C PRO A 177 2.91 6.88 8.66
N THR A 178 2.15 6.07 7.92
CA THR A 178 1.98 4.66 8.26
C THR A 178 3.29 3.90 8.10
N ILE A 179 3.61 3.05 9.06
CA ILE A 179 4.82 2.23 9.08
C ILE A 179 4.39 0.78 9.01
N TYR A 180 4.92 0.04 8.03
CA TYR A 180 4.52 -1.33 7.72
C TYR A 180 5.60 -2.33 8.10
N VAL A 181 5.15 -3.50 8.50
CA VAL A 181 5.97 -4.68 8.77
C VAL A 181 5.35 -5.86 8.04
N PHE A 182 6.16 -6.58 7.30
CA PHE A 182 5.75 -7.77 6.57
C PHE A 182 6.58 -8.95 7.05
N SER A 183 5.92 -9.92 7.62
CA SER A 183 6.50 -11.20 8.01
C SER A 183 6.31 -12.19 6.88
N VAL A 184 7.37 -12.82 6.45
CA VAL A 184 7.37 -13.85 5.39
C VAL A 184 8.28 -15.01 5.77
N GLY A 185 8.05 -16.17 5.16
CA GLY A 185 8.86 -17.36 5.39
C GLY A 185 8.05 -18.54 5.89
N PRO A 186 8.72 -19.67 6.21
CA PRO A 186 8.08 -20.90 6.66
C PRO A 186 7.16 -20.75 7.88
N TRP A 187 7.48 -19.86 8.81
CA TRP A 187 6.69 -19.68 10.03
C TRP A 187 5.24 -19.20 9.78
N GLN A 188 4.96 -18.55 8.64
CA GLN A 188 3.60 -18.18 8.26
C GLN A 188 2.67 -19.39 8.08
N PHE A 189 3.24 -20.57 7.85
CA PHE A 189 2.51 -21.82 7.63
C PHE A 189 2.49 -22.70 8.88
N ALA A 190 3.26 -22.33 9.93
CA ALA A 190 3.35 -23.06 11.18
C ALA A 190 2.26 -22.71 12.18
N GLY A 191 1.58 -21.56 12.00
CA GLY A 191 0.52 -21.08 12.88
C GLY A 191 0.25 -19.59 12.71
N PRO A 192 -0.67 -19.03 13.48
CA PRO A 192 -0.96 -17.60 13.44
C PRO A 192 0.23 -16.79 13.97
N LEU A 193 0.55 -15.71 13.27
CA LEU A 193 1.56 -14.74 13.69
C LEU A 193 0.90 -13.48 14.23
N HIS A 194 1.49 -12.90 15.27
CA HIS A 194 1.00 -11.71 15.95
C HIS A 194 2.10 -10.67 16.14
N LEU A 195 1.74 -9.39 15.97
CA LEU A 195 2.60 -8.30 16.39
C LEU A 195 2.48 -8.11 17.91
N THR A 196 3.44 -8.62 18.66
CA THR A 196 3.40 -8.61 20.13
C THR A 196 3.99 -7.36 20.76
N ASP A 197 4.87 -6.66 20.04
CA ASP A 197 5.43 -5.38 20.47
C ASP A 197 5.68 -4.47 19.26
N ALA A 198 5.39 -3.18 19.41
CA ALA A 198 5.71 -2.16 18.43
C ALA A 198 6.05 -0.84 19.15
N LYS A 199 7.20 -0.28 18.81
CA LYS A 199 7.70 0.98 19.39
C LYS A 199 8.23 1.88 18.29
N LEU A 200 7.98 3.18 18.44
CA LEU A 200 8.62 4.23 17.65
C LEU A 200 9.27 5.23 18.62
N ARG A 201 10.51 5.58 18.38
CA ARG A 201 11.25 6.56 19.17
C ARG A 201 11.85 7.64 18.28
N GLY A 202 11.71 8.88 18.69
CA GLY A 202 12.43 10.04 18.17
C GLY A 202 13.48 10.56 19.17
N PRO A 203 14.15 11.68 18.87
CA PRO A 203 15.17 12.27 19.75
C PRO A 203 14.61 12.70 21.11
N HIS A 204 13.33 13.00 21.21
CA HIS A 204 12.66 13.43 22.44
C HIS A 204 11.96 12.27 23.20
N GLY A 205 12.19 11.03 22.80
CA GLY A 205 11.63 9.86 23.47
C GLY A 205 10.61 9.09 22.63
N PRO A 206 9.71 8.34 23.29
CA PRO A 206 8.73 7.51 22.60
C PRO A 206 7.68 8.35 21.87
N VAL A 207 7.27 7.89 20.69
CA VAL A 207 6.17 8.44 19.89
C VAL A 207 4.93 7.59 20.12
N THR A 208 3.81 8.24 20.39
CA THR A 208 2.53 7.53 20.54
C THR A 208 2.07 7.00 19.19
N ILE A 209 1.80 5.69 19.12
CA ILE A 209 1.36 5.00 17.92
C ILE A 209 0.03 4.26 18.15
N ARG A 210 -0.66 3.94 17.05
CA ARG A 210 -1.77 2.98 17.00
C ARG A 210 -1.35 1.80 16.14
N VAL A 211 -1.49 0.60 16.67
CA VAL A 211 -1.13 -0.65 15.98
C VAL A 211 -2.37 -1.21 15.28
N VAL A 212 -2.20 -1.63 14.03
CA VAL A 212 -3.20 -2.35 13.25
C VAL A 212 -2.64 -3.74 12.99
N ASP A 213 -3.22 -4.72 13.67
CA ASP A 213 -3.05 -6.15 13.43
C ASP A 213 -4.41 -6.68 12.94
N ALA A 214 -4.47 -7.17 11.73
CA ALA A 214 -5.71 -7.68 11.14
C ALA A 214 -6.31 -8.86 11.92
N ALA A 215 -5.50 -9.64 12.62
CA ALA A 215 -5.98 -10.73 13.47
C ALA A 215 -6.86 -10.21 14.63
N GLN A 216 -6.57 -9.00 15.11
CA GLN A 216 -7.33 -8.33 16.17
C GLN A 216 -8.50 -7.48 15.64
N HIS A 217 -8.60 -7.30 14.32
CA HIS A 217 -9.59 -6.47 13.66
C HIS A 217 -10.35 -7.25 12.57
N PRO A 218 -11.44 -7.96 12.93
CA PRO A 218 -12.17 -8.85 12.01
C PRO A 218 -12.61 -8.20 10.68
N LYS A 219 -12.90 -6.89 10.70
CA LYS A 219 -13.27 -6.13 9.50
C LYS A 219 -12.13 -5.99 8.51
N LEU A 220 -10.87 -6.04 8.98
CA LEU A 220 -9.67 -5.91 8.14
C LEU A 220 -9.10 -7.26 7.71
N LYS A 221 -9.38 -8.31 8.48
CA LYS A 221 -8.81 -9.65 8.28
C LYS A 221 -8.90 -10.19 6.86
N PRO A 222 -10.00 -10.01 6.09
CA PRO A 222 -10.08 -10.49 4.71
C PRO A 222 -9.21 -9.69 3.70
N TYR A 223 -8.73 -8.51 4.08
CA TYR A 223 -8.11 -7.53 3.16
C TYR A 223 -6.65 -7.24 3.48
N VAL A 224 -6.15 -7.72 4.60
CA VAL A 224 -4.74 -7.61 4.98
C VAL A 224 -4.12 -9.00 4.91
N SER A 225 -3.09 -9.15 4.11
CA SER A 225 -2.37 -10.43 4.00
C SER A 225 -1.88 -10.92 5.36
N PRO A 226 -1.97 -12.22 5.64
CA PRO A 226 -1.35 -12.79 6.84
C PRO A 226 0.12 -12.36 6.96
N GLY A 227 0.53 -11.94 8.16
CA GLY A 227 1.88 -11.44 8.40
C GLY A 227 2.14 -10.00 7.98
N ALA A 228 1.13 -9.27 7.50
CA ALA A 228 1.23 -7.82 7.31
C ALA A 228 0.66 -7.08 8.52
N TYR A 229 1.46 -6.19 9.06
CA TYR A 229 1.13 -5.33 10.20
C TYR A 229 1.49 -3.90 9.87
N PHE A 230 0.81 -2.95 10.48
CA PHE A 230 1.23 -1.57 10.39
C PHE A 230 0.88 -0.79 11.66
N PHE A 231 1.57 0.30 11.87
CA PHE A 231 1.29 1.20 12.97
C PHE A 231 1.39 2.66 12.50
N ILE A 232 0.55 3.49 13.11
CA ILE A 232 0.33 4.87 12.71
C ILE A 232 0.71 5.79 13.88
N PRO A 233 1.70 6.68 13.74
CA PRO A 233 1.97 7.73 14.72
C PRO A 233 0.74 8.63 14.83
N VAL A 234 0.27 8.87 16.06
CA VAL A 234 -0.99 9.59 16.32
C VAL A 234 -0.93 11.06 15.91
N SER A 235 0.27 11.61 15.80
CA SER A 235 0.55 12.99 15.39
C SER A 235 1.66 13.03 14.34
N PRO A 236 1.75 14.10 13.54
CA PRO A 236 2.87 14.32 12.62
C PRO A 236 4.23 14.15 13.30
N LEU A 237 5.19 13.64 12.55
CA LEU A 237 6.56 13.53 12.97
C LEU A 237 7.30 14.87 12.72
N ALA A 238 8.36 15.14 13.47
CA ALA A 238 9.17 16.33 13.26
C ALA A 238 9.97 16.20 11.92
N PRO A 239 10.18 17.31 11.20
CA PRO A 239 10.97 17.30 9.96
C PRO A 239 12.46 17.05 10.25
N HIS A 240 13.18 16.59 9.23
CA HIS A 240 14.63 16.32 9.25
C HIS A 240 15.09 15.51 10.46
N THR A 241 14.24 14.61 10.94
CA THR A 241 14.42 13.92 12.21
C THR A 241 14.55 12.42 11.99
N ARG A 242 15.55 11.82 12.65
CA ARG A 242 15.74 10.36 12.64
C ARG A 242 14.83 9.73 13.69
N TYR A 243 14.09 8.71 13.27
CA TYR A 243 13.26 7.86 14.10
C TYR A 243 13.78 6.43 14.08
N THR A 244 13.63 5.74 15.22
CA THR A 244 13.95 4.31 15.36
C THR A 244 12.68 3.56 15.70
N ALA A 245 12.36 2.56 14.88
CA ALA A 245 11.25 1.65 15.10
C ALA A 245 11.78 0.29 15.56
N THR A 246 11.07 -0.34 16.49
CA THR A 246 11.33 -1.70 16.95
C THR A 246 10.01 -2.45 16.98
N VAL A 247 9.99 -3.65 16.42
CA VAL A 247 8.83 -4.54 16.45
C VAL A 247 9.25 -5.95 16.83
N THR A 248 8.33 -6.68 17.45
CA THR A 248 8.44 -8.12 17.68
C THR A 248 7.21 -8.79 17.08
N VAL A 249 7.43 -9.74 16.17
CA VAL A 249 6.41 -10.64 15.64
C VAL A 249 6.66 -12.01 16.24
N ALA A 250 5.62 -12.64 16.75
CA ALA A 250 5.69 -13.95 17.37
C ALA A 250 4.63 -14.90 16.81
N GLY A 251 5.00 -16.15 16.63
CA GLY A 251 4.12 -17.30 16.46
C GLY A 251 4.07 -18.13 17.74
N ASP A 252 3.50 -19.33 17.64
CA ASP A 252 3.34 -20.21 18.80
C ASP A 252 4.66 -20.66 19.43
N ASN A 253 5.71 -20.84 18.62
CA ASN A 253 6.99 -21.42 19.06
C ASN A 253 8.22 -20.56 18.74
N ASP A 254 8.05 -19.41 18.08
CA ASP A 254 9.17 -18.57 17.64
C ASP A 254 8.79 -17.09 17.64
N SER A 255 9.80 -16.25 17.73
CA SER A 255 9.62 -14.79 17.63
C SER A 255 10.81 -14.13 16.97
N GLN A 256 10.56 -13.08 16.22
CA GLN A 256 11.60 -12.23 15.65
C GLN A 256 11.41 -10.78 16.03
N THR A 257 12.50 -10.15 16.44
CA THR A 257 12.56 -8.71 16.72
C THR A 257 13.37 -8.01 15.66
N LYS A 258 12.82 -6.94 15.09
CA LYS A 258 13.52 -6.08 14.15
C LYS A 258 13.56 -4.65 14.65
N THR A 259 14.75 -4.06 14.60
CA THR A 259 14.97 -2.63 14.85
C THR A 259 15.56 -1.99 13.61
N TRP A 260 15.00 -0.87 13.20
CA TRP A 260 15.48 -0.10 12.06
C TRP A 260 15.25 1.39 12.26
N SER A 261 15.82 2.22 11.40
CA SER A 261 15.64 3.66 11.47
C SER A 261 15.35 4.26 10.10
N PHE A 262 14.67 5.41 10.11
CA PHE A 262 14.42 6.24 8.95
C PHE A 262 14.50 7.73 9.32
N THR A 263 14.60 8.61 8.32
CA THR A 263 14.69 10.06 8.53
C THR A 263 13.60 10.75 7.70
N THR A 264 12.90 11.66 8.31
CA THR A 264 11.85 12.48 7.67
C THR A 264 12.45 13.55 6.73
N VAL A 265 11.60 14.11 5.82
CA VAL A 265 11.95 15.28 4.98
C VAL A 265 12.18 16.51 5.81
#